data_ddb6c0a68d00eabd9f7a4d3bc2ae4de1
#
_entry.id   ddb6c0a68d00eabd9f7a4d3bc2ae4de1
#
_cell.length_a   1.000
_cell.length_b   1.000
_cell.length_c   1.000
_cell.angle_alpha   90.00
_cell.angle_beta   90.00
_cell.angle_gamma   90.00
#
_symmetry.space_group_name_H-M   'P 1'
#
loop_
_entity.id
_entity.type
_entity.pdbx_description
1 polymer ?
#
loop_
_entity_poly.entity_id
_entity_poly.type
_entity_poly.pdbx_seq_one_letter_code
_entity_poly.pdbx_strand_id
1 'polypeptide(L)'
;MTQAFELFVASRYLRAKRRQAVISLITVISVIGVAAGVMALVIALAINNGFRTSLERSLLGATPHVVLLEKEPSSGIANWRELCAKLAKVPNVRRAAPALYGKVLAAGPIQSAEATIKGMPLDGQDFREHITAGEVGDLSNIRGLPGVVLGTHLARRIGLRVGDVVRLISPQGELTPFGLRSSQTRFRVAALFESGFYDLDNQFAFTTLASAQKLFSLGDVVNSIELKVNDLEAAPETARLAEAQAGKELGATSWMEQNRQILNALKMERIVSIVTISLIQLVAALNILTALFMSVMEKRRDIAVLLSMGARRRQIAQIFIAQGLMIAAAGIVLGLILGYGLSYLADHYRLFALDEEIYSLSYVPFQARPIDALWIAATALAVTLAATLYPARSATKITPVETLRYE
;
A
#
# COMPACT_ATOMS: atom_id res chain seq x y z
N MET A 1 -16.29 -15.37 -44.24
CA MET A 1 -15.02 -15.48 -45.02
C MET A 1 -14.22 -14.17 -45.14
N THR A 2 -14.73 -13.03 -44.72
CA THR A 2 -14.11 -11.68 -44.89
C THR A 2 -13.06 -11.33 -43.84
N GLN A 3 -13.16 -11.79 -42.60
CA GLN A 3 -12.19 -11.46 -41.54
C GLN A 3 -10.80 -12.10 -41.72
N ALA A 4 -10.71 -13.18 -42.45
CA ALA A 4 -9.42 -13.84 -42.75
C ALA A 4 -8.54 -13.02 -43.72
N PHE A 5 -9.15 -12.26 -44.64
CA PHE A 5 -8.43 -11.44 -45.61
C PHE A 5 -7.80 -10.21 -44.93
N GLU A 6 -8.55 -9.50 -44.13
CA GLU A 6 -8.08 -8.28 -43.44
C GLU A 6 -6.93 -8.60 -42.49
N LEU A 7 -7.03 -9.68 -41.72
CA LEU A 7 -5.96 -10.14 -40.81
C LEU A 7 -4.74 -10.62 -41.57
N PHE A 8 -4.93 -11.32 -42.70
CA PHE A 8 -3.83 -11.76 -43.54
C PHE A 8 -3.03 -10.58 -44.13
N VAL A 9 -3.71 -9.57 -44.68
CA VAL A 9 -3.07 -8.39 -45.24
C VAL A 9 -2.39 -7.58 -44.13
N ALA A 10 -3.05 -7.39 -42.95
CA ALA A 10 -2.48 -6.67 -41.82
C ALA A 10 -1.19 -7.36 -41.32
N SER A 11 -1.19 -8.69 -41.15
CA SER A 11 0.00 -9.44 -40.74
C SER A 11 1.15 -9.36 -41.74
N ARG A 12 0.81 -9.36 -43.04
CA ARG A 12 1.80 -9.24 -44.13
C ARG A 12 2.41 -7.83 -44.18
N TYR A 13 1.66 -6.78 -43.85
CA TYR A 13 2.17 -5.43 -43.75
C TYR A 13 3.16 -5.27 -42.60
N LEU A 14 2.99 -6.00 -41.49
CA LEU A 14 3.94 -6.03 -40.39
C LEU A 14 5.24 -6.81 -40.71
N ARG A 15 5.19 -7.80 -41.64
CA ARG A 15 6.31 -8.70 -42.03
C ARG A 15 7.05 -8.26 -43.30
N ALA A 16 7.09 -6.98 -43.65
CA ALA A 16 7.65 -6.51 -44.91
C ALA A 16 9.13 -6.88 -45.11
N LYS A 17 9.47 -7.38 -46.33
CA LYS A 17 10.81 -7.81 -46.72
C LYS A 17 11.80 -6.65 -46.85
N ARG A 18 13.12 -6.96 -46.78
CA ARG A 18 14.33 -6.13 -46.75
C ARG A 18 14.35 -4.74 -47.45
N ARG A 19 13.47 -4.45 -48.40
CA ARG A 19 13.39 -3.13 -49.09
C ARG A 19 12.58 -2.06 -48.39
N GLN A 20 11.90 -2.37 -47.25
CA GLN A 20 11.07 -1.48 -46.49
C GLN A 20 11.51 -1.45 -45.01
N ALA A 21 12.81 -1.30 -44.78
CA ALA A 21 13.40 -1.27 -43.43
C ALA A 21 12.78 -0.21 -42.50
N VAL A 22 12.34 0.93 -43.06
CA VAL A 22 11.72 2.02 -42.33
C VAL A 22 10.39 1.62 -41.68
N ILE A 23 9.52 0.89 -42.42
CA ILE A 23 8.21 0.42 -41.88
C ILE A 23 8.42 -0.55 -40.72
N SER A 24 9.36 -1.47 -40.89
CA SER A 24 9.71 -2.44 -39.84
C SER A 24 10.24 -1.73 -38.60
N LEU A 25 11.08 -0.72 -38.78
CA LEU A 25 11.63 0.10 -37.67
C LEU A 25 10.53 0.84 -36.92
N ILE A 26 9.61 1.51 -37.64
CA ILE A 26 8.47 2.23 -37.02
C ILE A 26 7.59 1.27 -36.22
N THR A 27 7.29 0.08 -36.76
CA THR A 27 6.51 -0.93 -36.08
C THR A 27 7.20 -1.40 -34.80
N VAL A 28 8.50 -1.69 -34.86
CA VAL A 28 9.29 -2.10 -33.68
C VAL A 28 9.31 -1.01 -32.62
N ILE A 29 9.55 0.24 -33.01
CA ILE A 29 9.52 1.40 -32.09
C ILE A 29 8.14 1.51 -31.45
N SER A 30 7.05 1.32 -32.21
CA SER A 30 5.70 1.38 -31.68
C SER A 30 5.41 0.25 -30.68
N VAL A 31 5.82 -0.97 -30.97
CA VAL A 31 5.69 -2.11 -30.03
C VAL A 31 6.50 -1.85 -28.77
N ILE A 32 7.74 -1.35 -28.88
CA ILE A 32 8.57 -0.99 -27.73
C ILE A 32 7.92 0.15 -26.93
N GLY A 33 7.37 1.15 -27.58
CA GLY A 33 6.70 2.26 -26.92
C GLY A 33 5.48 1.83 -26.10
N VAL A 34 4.64 0.94 -26.68
CA VAL A 34 3.51 0.34 -25.97
C VAL A 34 4.00 -0.55 -24.84
N ALA A 35 5.00 -1.40 -25.09
CA ALA A 35 5.57 -2.27 -24.07
C ALA A 35 6.17 -1.49 -22.90
N ALA A 36 6.90 -0.41 -23.16
CA ALA A 36 7.44 0.47 -22.12
C ALA A 36 6.33 1.15 -21.31
N GLY A 37 5.27 1.62 -21.98
CA GLY A 37 4.11 2.20 -21.31
C GLY A 37 3.40 1.21 -20.38
N VAL A 38 3.12 0.00 -20.89
CA VAL A 38 2.49 -1.07 -20.10
C VAL A 38 3.39 -1.53 -18.96
N MET A 39 4.69 -1.70 -19.20
CA MET A 39 5.69 -2.04 -18.18
C MET A 39 5.71 -0.99 -17.06
N ALA A 40 5.77 0.30 -17.41
CA ALA A 40 5.74 1.39 -16.44
C ALA A 40 4.45 1.38 -15.59
N LEU A 41 3.30 1.08 -16.21
CA LEU A 41 2.01 0.94 -15.52
C LEU A 41 2.01 -0.22 -14.53
N VAL A 42 2.52 -1.39 -14.92
CA VAL A 42 2.63 -2.55 -14.02
C VAL A 42 3.49 -2.23 -12.82
N ILE A 43 4.66 -1.62 -13.04
CA ILE A 43 5.59 -1.25 -11.97
C ILE A 43 4.96 -0.21 -11.04
N ALA A 44 4.35 0.84 -11.58
CA ALA A 44 3.70 1.89 -10.78
C ALA A 44 2.57 1.32 -9.90
N LEU A 45 1.70 0.47 -10.46
CA LEU A 45 0.63 -0.18 -9.71
C LEU A 45 1.19 -1.19 -8.69
N ALA A 46 2.26 -1.91 -9.01
CA ALA A 46 2.89 -2.85 -8.08
C ALA A 46 3.46 -2.12 -6.85
N ILE A 47 4.14 -0.99 -7.05
CA ILE A 47 4.65 -0.14 -5.96
C ILE A 47 3.49 0.38 -5.11
N ASN A 48 2.45 0.95 -5.75
CA ASN A 48 1.30 1.50 -5.06
C ASN A 48 0.56 0.45 -4.22
N ASN A 49 0.26 -0.70 -4.81
CA ASN A 49 -0.36 -1.82 -4.09
C ASN A 49 0.52 -2.32 -2.94
N GLY A 50 1.83 -2.42 -3.17
CA GLY A 50 2.79 -2.86 -2.17
C GLY A 50 2.85 -1.92 -0.98
N PHE A 51 2.98 -0.62 -1.24
CA PHE A 51 3.02 0.41 -0.20
C PHE A 51 1.74 0.44 0.62
N ARG A 52 0.59 0.45 -0.06
CA ARG A 52 -0.72 0.41 0.59
C ARG A 52 -0.90 -0.82 1.47
N THR A 53 -0.60 -2.01 0.94
CA THR A 53 -0.78 -3.26 1.69
C THR A 53 0.18 -3.35 2.88
N SER A 54 1.41 -2.85 2.73
CA SER A 54 2.38 -2.80 3.83
C SER A 54 1.95 -1.84 4.93
N LEU A 55 1.49 -0.63 4.57
CA LEU A 55 0.95 0.32 5.55
C LEU A 55 -0.32 -0.23 6.24
N GLU A 56 -1.27 -0.76 5.50
CA GLU A 56 -2.48 -1.36 6.09
C GLU A 56 -2.12 -2.50 7.05
N ARG A 57 -1.19 -3.38 6.67
CA ARG A 57 -0.73 -4.49 7.52
C ARG A 57 -0.02 -4.00 8.78
N SER A 58 0.85 -3.01 8.66
CA SER A 58 1.60 -2.43 9.78
C SER A 58 0.66 -1.69 10.75
N LEU A 59 -0.30 -0.92 10.23
CA LEU A 59 -1.28 -0.21 11.05
C LEU A 59 -2.25 -1.14 11.77
N LEU A 60 -2.66 -2.24 11.14
CA LEU A 60 -3.71 -3.12 11.67
C LEU A 60 -3.17 -4.28 12.51
N GLY A 61 -1.91 -4.67 12.32
CA GLY A 61 -1.32 -5.80 13.04
C GLY A 61 -1.12 -5.54 14.53
N ALA A 62 -0.56 -4.40 14.87
CA ALA A 62 -0.13 -4.08 16.24
C ALA A 62 -1.03 -3.07 16.98
N THR A 63 -1.94 -2.37 16.27
CA THR A 63 -2.82 -1.36 16.87
C THR A 63 -4.25 -1.88 17.08
N PRO A 64 -4.98 -1.34 18.08
CA PRO A 64 -6.40 -1.64 18.25
C PRO A 64 -7.22 -1.02 17.11
N HIS A 65 -8.33 -1.66 16.76
CA HIS A 65 -9.17 -1.21 15.66
C HIS A 65 -10.15 -0.10 16.08
N VAL A 66 -10.56 -0.09 17.34
CA VAL A 66 -11.34 0.97 18.00
C VAL A 66 -10.77 1.19 19.39
N VAL A 67 -10.64 2.44 19.77
CA VAL A 67 -10.16 2.85 21.09
C VAL A 67 -11.21 3.74 21.73
N LEU A 68 -11.58 3.40 22.97
CA LEU A 68 -12.40 4.26 23.81
C LEU A 68 -11.49 4.99 24.80
N LEU A 69 -11.66 6.29 24.89
CA LEU A 69 -10.92 7.19 25.77
C LEU A 69 -11.90 8.09 26.53
N GLU A 70 -11.49 8.62 27.67
CA GLU A 70 -12.24 9.67 28.33
C GLU A 70 -12.26 10.94 27.48
N LYS A 71 -13.45 11.58 27.34
CA LYS A 71 -13.60 12.87 26.62
C LYS A 71 -12.91 14.01 27.36
N GLU A 72 -13.01 13.96 28.67
CA GLU A 72 -12.30 14.89 29.57
C GLU A 72 -11.35 14.07 30.43
N PRO A 73 -10.05 14.40 30.46
CA PRO A 73 -9.10 13.71 31.30
C PRO A 73 -9.52 13.77 32.79
N SER A 74 -9.84 12.63 33.36
CA SER A 74 -10.25 12.48 34.74
C SER A 74 -9.30 11.57 35.52
N SER A 75 -9.77 10.88 36.53
CA SER A 75 -8.99 9.93 37.33
C SER A 75 -8.83 8.54 36.64
N GLY A 76 -9.31 8.39 35.42
CA GLY A 76 -9.32 7.13 34.65
C GLY A 76 -10.59 6.31 34.86
N ILE A 77 -10.75 5.28 34.03
CA ILE A 77 -11.92 4.41 33.96
C ILE A 77 -11.80 3.36 35.08
N ALA A 78 -12.53 3.53 36.19
CA ALA A 78 -12.49 2.58 37.31
C ALA A 78 -13.32 1.31 37.08
N ASN A 79 -14.45 1.41 36.38
CA ASN A 79 -15.37 0.30 36.09
C ASN A 79 -15.03 -0.45 34.78
N TRP A 80 -13.77 -0.45 34.40
CA TRP A 80 -13.32 -1.00 33.12
C TRP A 80 -13.66 -2.48 32.88
N ARG A 81 -13.73 -3.30 33.95
CA ARG A 81 -14.08 -4.73 33.83
C ARG A 81 -15.50 -4.93 33.34
N GLU A 82 -16.45 -4.22 33.94
CA GLU A 82 -17.86 -4.27 33.56
C GLU A 82 -18.05 -3.70 32.14
N LEU A 83 -17.35 -2.61 31.87
CA LEU A 83 -17.40 -1.93 30.58
C LEU A 83 -16.82 -2.80 29.45
N CYS A 84 -15.68 -3.47 29.68
CA CYS A 84 -15.14 -4.44 28.71
C CYS A 84 -16.12 -5.59 28.45
N ALA A 85 -16.77 -6.12 29.50
CA ALA A 85 -17.76 -7.20 29.37
C ALA A 85 -19.01 -6.73 28.57
N LYS A 86 -19.42 -5.47 28.73
CA LYS A 86 -20.52 -4.85 28.00
C LYS A 86 -20.14 -4.61 26.54
N LEU A 87 -18.96 -4.06 26.27
CA LEU A 87 -18.46 -3.75 24.94
C LEU A 87 -18.13 -4.99 24.12
N ALA A 88 -17.75 -6.09 24.75
CA ALA A 88 -17.56 -7.38 24.08
C ALA A 88 -18.84 -7.94 23.43
N LYS A 89 -20.03 -7.44 23.82
CA LYS A 89 -21.32 -7.82 23.25
C LYS A 89 -21.75 -6.96 22.05
N VAL A 90 -21.00 -5.91 21.75
CA VAL A 90 -21.27 -5.03 20.59
C VAL A 90 -21.07 -5.83 19.30
N PRO A 91 -21.98 -5.73 18.32
CA PRO A 91 -21.81 -6.37 17.02
C PRO A 91 -20.45 -6.05 16.40
N ASN A 92 -19.86 -7.04 15.72
CA ASN A 92 -18.54 -6.95 15.09
C ASN A 92 -17.34 -6.93 16.07
N VAL A 93 -17.52 -6.78 17.38
CA VAL A 93 -16.42 -6.81 18.35
C VAL A 93 -15.98 -8.26 18.56
N ARG A 94 -14.70 -8.54 18.29
CA ARG A 94 -14.05 -9.84 18.57
C ARG A 94 -13.52 -9.92 20.00
N ARG A 95 -12.91 -8.82 20.47
CA ARG A 95 -12.30 -8.72 21.81
C ARG A 95 -12.38 -7.29 22.31
N ALA A 96 -12.67 -7.12 23.59
CA ALA A 96 -12.52 -5.87 24.32
C ALA A 96 -11.49 -6.07 25.42
N ALA A 97 -10.49 -5.20 25.51
CA ALA A 97 -9.40 -5.31 26.48
C ALA A 97 -9.08 -3.95 27.10
N PRO A 98 -8.73 -3.89 28.40
CA PRO A 98 -8.27 -2.67 29.03
C PRO A 98 -6.84 -2.37 28.59
N ALA A 99 -6.50 -1.08 28.50
CA ALA A 99 -5.14 -0.63 28.29
C ALA A 99 -4.85 0.64 29.11
N LEU A 100 -3.61 0.76 29.53
CA LEU A 100 -3.10 1.95 30.22
C LEU A 100 -1.89 2.47 29.47
N TYR A 101 -2.04 3.61 28.83
CA TYR A 101 -0.97 4.29 28.12
C TYR A 101 -0.35 5.40 28.94
N GLY A 102 0.96 5.53 28.88
CA GLY A 102 1.63 6.68 29.48
C GLY A 102 3.01 6.89 28.84
N LYS A 103 3.40 8.16 28.77
CA LYS A 103 4.74 8.56 28.34
C LYS A 103 5.73 8.42 29.48
N VAL A 104 6.89 7.85 29.17
CA VAL A 104 7.97 7.62 30.10
C VAL A 104 9.32 7.96 29.45
N LEU A 105 10.30 8.28 30.27
CA LEU A 105 11.68 8.30 29.83
C LEU A 105 12.32 6.94 30.15
N ALA A 106 12.67 6.19 29.12
CA ALA A 106 13.40 4.94 29.24
C ALA A 106 14.89 5.21 29.28
N ALA A 107 15.51 5.00 30.45
CA ALA A 107 16.93 5.22 30.65
C ALA A 107 17.71 3.91 30.53
N GLY A 108 18.57 3.86 29.53
CA GLY A 108 19.51 2.78 29.27
C GLY A 108 20.96 3.19 29.47
N PRO A 109 21.92 2.28 29.21
CA PRO A 109 23.34 2.54 29.42
C PRO A 109 23.96 3.51 28.40
N ILE A 110 23.43 3.59 27.17
CA ILE A 110 23.95 4.49 26.13
C ILE A 110 23.32 5.87 26.23
N GLN A 111 21.97 5.90 26.23
CA GLN A 111 21.21 7.15 26.30
C GLN A 111 19.84 6.90 26.89
N SER A 112 19.12 7.98 27.17
CA SER A 112 17.70 7.95 27.54
C SER A 112 16.86 8.34 26.34
N ALA A 113 15.71 7.69 26.17
CA ALA A 113 14.76 7.98 25.10
C ALA A 113 13.33 8.08 25.63
N GLU A 114 12.54 8.94 25.02
CA GLU A 114 11.10 8.95 25.26
C GLU A 114 10.49 7.65 24.72
N ALA A 115 9.62 7.05 25.51
CA ALA A 115 8.86 5.87 25.14
C ALA A 115 7.42 5.95 25.64
N THR A 116 6.51 5.32 24.95
CA THR A 116 5.13 5.10 25.38
C THR A 116 5.03 3.70 25.97
N ILE A 117 4.81 3.62 27.29
CA ILE A 117 4.53 2.33 27.90
C ILE A 117 3.04 2.02 27.79
N LYS A 118 2.73 0.77 27.41
CA LYS A 118 1.38 0.25 27.35
C LYS A 118 1.26 -0.92 28.34
N GLY A 119 0.46 -0.70 29.37
CA GLY A 119 0.02 -1.75 30.27
C GLY A 119 -1.22 -2.43 29.71
N MET A 120 -1.14 -3.75 29.48
CA MET A 120 -2.23 -4.53 28.89
C MET A 120 -2.19 -5.98 29.36
N PRO A 121 -3.29 -6.76 29.20
CA PRO A 121 -3.25 -8.22 29.33
C PRO A 121 -2.41 -8.82 28.18
N LEU A 122 -1.36 -9.58 28.50
CA LEU A 122 -0.39 -10.13 27.54
C LEU A 122 -0.70 -11.58 27.12
N ASP A 123 -1.94 -11.99 27.27
CA ASP A 123 -2.46 -13.34 26.95
C ASP A 123 -2.84 -13.50 25.45
N GLY A 124 -2.72 -12.47 24.63
CA GLY A 124 -3.08 -12.48 23.21
C GLY A 124 -2.01 -13.15 22.33
N GLN A 125 -2.43 -14.06 21.43
CA GLN A 125 -1.55 -14.67 20.42
C GLN A 125 -0.93 -13.65 19.48
N ASP A 126 -1.70 -12.62 19.09
CA ASP A 126 -1.29 -11.60 18.12
C ASP A 126 -0.01 -10.84 18.53
N PHE A 127 0.25 -10.71 19.83
CA PHE A 127 1.45 -10.05 20.34
C PHE A 127 2.69 -10.94 20.25
N ARG A 128 2.50 -12.26 20.43
CA ARG A 128 3.62 -13.22 20.46
C ARG A 128 4.24 -13.46 19.09
N GLU A 129 3.48 -13.28 18.03
CA GLU A 129 3.96 -13.44 16.64
C GLU A 129 5.01 -12.40 16.26
N HIS A 130 5.06 -11.26 16.95
CA HIS A 130 5.99 -10.16 16.70
C HIS A 130 7.24 -10.20 17.58
N ILE A 131 7.44 -11.22 18.41
CA ILE A 131 8.62 -11.34 19.27
C ILE A 131 9.81 -11.85 18.47
N THR A 132 10.89 -11.06 18.42
CA THR A 132 12.13 -11.39 17.71
C THR A 132 13.21 -11.97 18.59
N ALA A 133 13.19 -11.65 19.91
CA ALA A 133 14.15 -12.16 20.88
C ALA A 133 13.53 -12.23 22.27
N GLY A 134 13.92 -13.24 23.06
CA GLY A 134 13.39 -13.48 24.40
C GLY A 134 12.05 -14.22 24.40
N GLU A 135 11.41 -14.29 25.56
CA GLU A 135 10.13 -14.96 25.75
C GLU A 135 9.17 -14.09 26.56
N VAL A 136 7.92 -14.05 26.13
CA VAL A 136 6.83 -13.41 26.89
C VAL A 136 6.15 -14.47 27.73
N GLY A 137 6.71 -14.70 28.91
CA GLY A 137 6.13 -15.52 29.97
C GLY A 137 5.33 -14.66 30.96
N ASP A 138 5.40 -15.00 32.24
CA ASP A 138 4.83 -14.16 33.31
C ASP A 138 5.71 -12.91 33.52
N LEU A 139 5.25 -11.77 33.00
CA LEU A 139 5.92 -10.48 33.17
C LEU A 139 5.67 -9.81 34.51
N SER A 140 4.91 -10.41 35.41
CA SER A 140 4.61 -9.81 36.73
C SER A 140 5.86 -9.75 37.60
N ASN A 141 6.72 -10.79 37.53
CA ASN A 141 7.96 -10.85 38.31
C ASN A 141 9.05 -11.68 37.61
N ILE A 142 10.02 -11.02 37.03
CA ILE A 142 11.19 -11.65 36.44
C ILE A 142 12.42 -11.38 37.31
N ARG A 143 12.83 -12.37 38.10
CA ARG A 143 13.97 -12.25 39.04
C ARG A 143 13.86 -11.03 39.96
N GLY A 144 12.72 -10.81 40.57
CA GLY A 144 12.47 -9.72 41.53
C GLY A 144 12.07 -8.37 40.93
N LEU A 145 11.97 -8.26 39.60
CA LEU A 145 11.57 -7.04 38.91
C LEU A 145 10.38 -7.31 37.95
N PRO A 146 9.51 -6.35 37.72
CA PRO A 146 8.50 -6.46 36.68
C PRO A 146 9.16 -6.55 35.30
N GLY A 147 8.55 -7.31 34.40
CA GLY A 147 9.01 -7.49 33.02
C GLY A 147 8.49 -6.40 32.09
N VAL A 148 9.29 -6.10 31.08
CA VAL A 148 8.90 -5.20 29.99
C VAL A 148 9.35 -5.81 28.66
N VAL A 149 8.54 -5.64 27.62
CA VAL A 149 8.89 -5.96 26.24
C VAL A 149 9.16 -4.64 25.52
N LEU A 150 10.32 -4.49 24.93
CA LEU A 150 10.75 -3.26 24.25
C LEU A 150 10.71 -3.46 22.73
N GLY A 151 10.40 -2.40 21.99
CA GLY A 151 10.62 -2.39 20.56
C GLY A 151 12.10 -2.53 20.22
N THR A 152 12.42 -3.27 19.18
CA THR A 152 13.81 -3.58 18.77
C THR A 152 14.61 -2.30 18.52
N HIS A 153 14.03 -1.30 17.85
CA HIS A 153 14.68 -0.03 17.58
C HIS A 153 14.90 0.79 18.87
N LEU A 154 13.90 0.82 19.76
CA LEU A 154 14.02 1.47 21.06
C LEU A 154 15.15 0.85 21.88
N ALA A 155 15.15 -0.47 22.02
CA ALA A 155 16.15 -1.21 22.77
C ALA A 155 17.57 -0.97 22.22
N ARG A 156 17.76 -0.99 20.92
CA ARG A 156 19.02 -0.71 20.25
C ARG A 156 19.50 0.71 20.51
N ARG A 157 18.59 1.70 20.42
CA ARG A 157 18.87 3.12 20.64
C ARG A 157 19.34 3.39 22.07
N ILE A 158 18.70 2.79 23.07
CA ILE A 158 19.08 2.98 24.49
C ILE A 158 20.17 2.01 24.97
N GLY A 159 20.57 1.02 24.11
CA GLY A 159 21.67 0.10 24.39
C GLY A 159 21.29 -1.07 25.30
N LEU A 160 20.08 -1.59 25.21
CA LEU A 160 19.56 -2.69 26.03
C LEU A 160 19.34 -3.97 25.25
N ARG A 161 19.53 -5.10 25.92
CA ARG A 161 19.29 -6.46 25.40
C ARG A 161 18.32 -7.20 26.32
N VAL A 162 17.83 -8.35 25.84
CA VAL A 162 17.04 -9.25 26.66
C VAL A 162 17.81 -9.64 27.93
N GLY A 163 17.16 -9.52 29.09
CA GLY A 163 17.73 -9.78 30.40
C GLY A 163 18.27 -8.54 31.14
N ASP A 164 18.54 -7.44 30.43
CA ASP A 164 19.03 -6.20 31.03
C ASP A 164 17.92 -5.51 31.86
N VAL A 165 18.35 -4.53 32.66
CA VAL A 165 17.43 -3.71 33.49
C VAL A 165 17.31 -2.32 32.91
N VAL A 166 16.09 -1.92 32.57
CA VAL A 166 15.73 -0.57 32.16
C VAL A 166 15.11 0.19 33.32
N ARG A 167 15.42 1.47 33.43
CA ARG A 167 14.75 2.38 34.38
C ARG A 167 13.73 3.20 33.60
N LEU A 168 12.47 3.05 33.95
CA LEU A 168 11.39 3.84 33.40
C LEU A 168 11.02 4.95 34.39
N ILE A 169 11.03 6.18 33.90
CA ILE A 169 10.79 7.40 34.67
C ILE A 169 9.52 8.00 34.13
N SER A 170 8.49 8.08 34.98
CA SER A 170 7.23 8.76 34.66
C SER A 170 7.33 10.24 35.00
N PRO A 171 6.96 11.14 34.07
CA PRO A 171 6.82 12.55 34.38
C PRO A 171 5.65 12.85 35.33
N GLN A 172 4.64 11.96 35.35
CA GLN A 172 3.55 12.02 36.33
C GLN A 172 4.05 11.41 37.63
N GLY A 173 4.41 12.29 38.54
CA GLY A 173 4.95 11.90 39.84
C GLY A 173 3.95 12.08 40.98
N GLU A 174 4.31 11.58 42.15
CA GLU A 174 3.56 11.84 43.38
C GLU A 174 3.78 13.26 43.87
N LEU A 175 2.70 13.93 44.23
CA LEU A 175 2.77 15.25 44.91
C LEU A 175 3.29 15.01 46.33
N THR A 176 4.53 15.41 46.59
CA THR A 176 5.09 15.33 47.92
C THR A 176 5.08 16.73 48.57
N PRO A 177 5.19 16.88 49.89
CA PRO A 177 5.30 18.15 50.55
C PRO A 177 6.47 19.05 50.06
N PHE A 178 7.44 18.44 49.35
CA PHE A 178 8.61 19.09 48.77
C PHE A 178 8.51 19.32 47.25
N GLY A 179 7.35 19.06 46.65
CA GLY A 179 7.10 19.19 45.21
C GLY A 179 6.83 17.86 44.50
N LEU A 180 6.67 17.94 43.19
CA LEU A 180 6.44 16.77 42.31
C LEU A 180 7.70 15.88 42.27
N ARG A 181 7.58 14.65 42.77
CA ARG A 181 8.64 13.64 42.67
C ARG A 181 8.31 12.68 41.54
N SER A 182 9.16 12.62 40.51
CA SER A 182 9.02 11.65 39.40
C SER A 182 8.99 10.21 39.91
N SER A 183 8.01 9.44 39.51
CA SER A 183 7.98 8.00 39.78
C SER A 183 9.02 7.27 38.92
N GLN A 184 9.87 6.48 39.56
CA GLN A 184 10.89 5.70 38.87
C GLN A 184 10.76 4.24 39.24
N THR A 185 10.65 3.37 38.23
CA THR A 185 10.57 1.92 38.42
C THR A 185 11.59 1.22 37.54
N ARG A 186 12.23 0.19 38.10
CA ARG A 186 13.14 -0.68 37.32
C ARG A 186 12.35 -1.84 36.75
N PHE A 187 12.55 -2.10 35.47
CA PHE A 187 11.98 -3.22 34.76
C PHE A 187 13.08 -4.10 34.19
N ARG A 188 12.81 -5.40 34.05
CA ARG A 188 13.68 -6.30 33.32
C ARG A 188 13.18 -6.49 31.91
N VAL A 189 14.05 -6.36 30.92
CA VAL A 189 13.72 -6.62 29.52
C VAL A 189 13.52 -8.11 29.32
N ALA A 190 12.26 -8.53 29.13
CA ALA A 190 11.88 -9.92 28.94
C ALA A 190 12.04 -10.37 27.50
N ALA A 191 11.64 -9.50 26.57
CA ALA A 191 11.66 -9.79 25.15
C ALA A 191 11.80 -8.50 24.35
N LEU A 192 12.14 -8.66 23.07
CA LEU A 192 12.12 -7.60 22.07
C LEU A 192 11.04 -7.94 21.03
N PHE A 193 10.30 -6.90 20.58
CA PHE A 193 9.30 -7.05 19.54
C PHE A 193 9.66 -6.22 18.31
N GLU A 194 9.19 -6.69 17.16
CA GLU A 194 9.33 -6.01 15.86
C GLU A 194 8.01 -6.16 15.10
N SER A 195 7.28 -5.05 15.00
CA SER A 195 5.98 -5.00 14.32
C SER A 195 6.11 -4.79 12.81
N GLY A 196 7.30 -4.38 12.35
CA GLY A 196 7.54 -3.90 10.99
C GLY A 196 7.09 -2.46 10.75
N PHE A 197 6.68 -1.74 11.81
CA PHE A 197 6.38 -0.32 11.78
C PHE A 197 7.37 0.42 12.68
N TYR A 198 8.28 1.17 12.07
CA TYR A 198 9.42 1.80 12.75
C TYR A 198 9.01 2.62 13.97
N ASP A 199 7.97 3.45 13.86
CA ASP A 199 7.51 4.31 14.96
C ASP A 199 7.04 3.49 16.17
N LEU A 200 6.36 2.37 15.95
CA LEU A 200 5.92 1.46 17.00
C LEU A 200 7.14 0.81 17.67
N ASP A 201 8.07 0.30 16.87
CA ASP A 201 9.25 -0.42 17.33
C ASP A 201 10.27 0.52 17.99
N ASN A 202 10.20 1.83 17.72
CA ASN A 202 11.08 2.87 18.28
C ASN A 202 10.51 3.59 19.49
N GLN A 203 9.16 3.57 19.69
CA GLN A 203 8.51 4.36 20.73
C GLN A 203 7.77 3.54 21.77
N PHE A 204 7.42 2.26 21.51
CA PHE A 204 6.58 1.51 22.41
C PHE A 204 7.33 0.52 23.28
N ALA A 205 6.80 0.37 24.51
CA ALA A 205 7.16 -0.66 25.47
C ALA A 205 5.88 -1.27 26.06
N PHE A 206 5.83 -2.59 26.20
CA PHE A 206 4.67 -3.31 26.70
C PHE A 206 4.97 -3.94 28.07
N THR A 207 4.02 -3.87 28.98
CA THR A 207 4.11 -4.51 30.30
C THR A 207 2.72 -4.97 30.76
N THR A 208 2.64 -5.61 31.93
CA THR A 208 1.35 -5.96 32.52
C THR A 208 0.60 -4.71 32.97
N LEU A 209 -0.74 -4.78 32.97
CA LEU A 209 -1.57 -3.66 33.44
C LEU A 209 -1.21 -3.26 34.86
N ALA A 210 -1.03 -4.21 35.76
CA ALA A 210 -0.67 -3.97 37.16
C ALA A 210 0.69 -3.26 37.32
N SER A 211 1.68 -3.63 36.49
CA SER A 211 3.00 -2.99 36.50
C SER A 211 2.95 -1.56 35.99
N ALA A 212 2.12 -1.27 34.96
CA ALA A 212 1.91 0.07 34.47
C ALA A 212 1.16 0.95 35.48
N GLN A 213 0.10 0.42 36.11
CA GLN A 213 -0.64 1.12 37.19
C GLN A 213 0.31 1.51 38.31
N LYS A 214 1.19 0.59 38.73
CA LYS A 214 2.20 0.88 39.75
C LYS A 214 3.21 1.93 39.32
N LEU A 215 3.67 1.91 38.07
CA LEU A 215 4.61 2.88 37.51
C LEU A 215 4.03 4.31 37.53
N PHE A 216 2.74 4.44 37.21
CA PHE A 216 2.06 5.72 37.20
C PHE A 216 1.42 6.10 38.54
N SER A 217 1.63 5.30 39.60
CA SER A 217 1.02 5.49 40.93
C SER A 217 -0.51 5.61 40.89
N LEU A 218 -1.14 4.86 39.97
CA LEU A 218 -2.57 4.79 39.76
C LEU A 218 -3.17 3.59 40.50
N GLY A 219 -4.41 3.71 40.94
CA GLY A 219 -5.20 2.60 41.47
C GLY A 219 -5.63 1.61 40.36
N ASP A 220 -6.70 0.87 40.62
CA ASP A 220 -7.25 -0.06 39.62
C ASP A 220 -8.07 0.65 38.53
N VAL A 221 -7.40 1.54 37.77
CA VAL A 221 -7.98 2.34 36.71
C VAL A 221 -7.22 2.12 35.40
N VAL A 222 -7.90 2.35 34.29
CA VAL A 222 -7.30 2.39 32.94
C VAL A 222 -7.67 3.69 32.24
N ASN A 223 -6.90 4.11 31.27
CA ASN A 223 -7.23 5.32 30.49
C ASN A 223 -7.78 5.00 29.10
N SER A 224 -7.84 3.72 28.75
CA SER A 224 -8.29 3.28 27.45
C SER A 224 -8.93 1.89 27.50
N ILE A 225 -9.95 1.67 26.67
CA ILE A 225 -10.47 0.35 26.34
C ILE A 225 -10.32 0.13 24.83
N GLU A 226 -9.68 -0.96 24.48
CA GLU A 226 -9.37 -1.32 23.10
C GLU A 226 -10.29 -2.41 22.58
N LEU A 227 -10.82 -2.22 21.38
CA LEU A 227 -11.62 -3.21 20.70
C LEU A 227 -10.89 -3.71 19.46
N LYS A 228 -10.81 -5.03 19.32
CA LYS A 228 -10.50 -5.70 18.05
C LYS A 228 -11.81 -6.11 17.40
N VAL A 229 -11.98 -5.79 16.12
CA VAL A 229 -13.19 -6.09 15.35
C VAL A 229 -12.89 -7.15 14.30
N ASN A 230 -13.94 -7.86 13.84
CA ASN A 230 -13.82 -8.86 12.78
C ASN A 230 -13.74 -8.19 11.40
N ASP A 231 -14.59 -7.20 11.15
CA ASP A 231 -14.59 -6.41 9.92
C ASP A 231 -14.00 -5.03 10.20
N LEU A 232 -12.85 -4.76 9.58
CA LEU A 232 -12.09 -3.52 9.72
C LEU A 232 -12.76 -2.33 9.04
N GLU A 233 -13.49 -2.56 7.96
CA GLU A 233 -14.20 -1.50 7.25
C GLU A 233 -15.42 -0.99 8.04
N ALA A 234 -16.01 -1.88 8.84
CA ALA A 234 -17.11 -1.54 9.75
C ALA A 234 -16.65 -0.96 11.09
N ALA A 235 -15.34 -0.74 11.31
CA ALA A 235 -14.82 -0.17 12.56
C ALA A 235 -15.41 1.20 12.94
N PRO A 236 -15.68 2.16 12.03
CA PRO A 236 -16.30 3.42 12.38
C PRO A 236 -17.73 3.25 12.93
N GLU A 237 -18.51 2.32 12.37
CA GLU A 237 -19.86 2.02 12.86
C GLU A 237 -19.79 1.32 14.22
N THR A 238 -18.85 0.38 14.38
CA THR A 238 -18.59 -0.28 15.66
C THR A 238 -18.18 0.73 16.73
N ALA A 239 -17.38 1.75 16.40
CA ALA A 239 -16.99 2.83 17.31
C ALA A 239 -18.22 3.62 17.80
N ARG A 240 -19.14 4.00 16.92
CA ARG A 240 -20.38 4.68 17.29
C ARG A 240 -21.26 3.84 18.22
N LEU A 241 -21.40 2.54 17.91
CA LEU A 241 -22.19 1.64 18.76
C LEU A 241 -21.54 1.44 20.12
N ALA A 242 -20.22 1.33 20.16
CA ALA A 242 -19.43 1.23 21.39
C ALA A 242 -19.54 2.50 22.23
N GLU A 243 -19.44 3.70 21.65
CA GLU A 243 -19.61 4.97 22.32
C GLU A 243 -21.02 5.11 22.94
N ALA A 244 -22.05 4.75 22.18
CA ALA A 244 -23.43 4.79 22.66
C ALA A 244 -23.66 3.87 23.87
N GLN A 245 -22.96 2.73 23.94
CA GLN A 245 -23.03 1.80 25.06
C GLN A 245 -22.13 2.17 26.24
N ALA A 246 -21.01 2.84 25.97
CA ALA A 246 -20.04 3.21 27.00
C ALA A 246 -20.49 4.38 27.89
N GLY A 247 -21.40 5.22 27.39
CA GLY A 247 -21.90 6.40 28.11
C GLY A 247 -21.32 7.71 27.61
N LYS A 248 -21.78 8.84 28.17
CA LYS A 248 -21.45 10.18 27.67
C LYS A 248 -20.01 10.64 27.96
N GLU A 249 -19.38 10.03 28.95
CA GLU A 249 -18.03 10.43 29.41
C GLU A 249 -16.92 9.89 28.53
N LEU A 250 -17.20 8.84 27.75
CA LEU A 250 -16.24 8.19 26.87
C LEU A 250 -16.50 8.55 25.41
N GLY A 251 -15.43 8.75 24.67
CA GLY A 251 -15.42 8.88 23.22
C GLY A 251 -14.79 7.63 22.58
N ALA A 252 -15.34 7.18 21.48
CA ALA A 252 -14.76 6.09 20.72
C ALA A 252 -14.18 6.60 19.40
N THR A 253 -12.97 6.18 19.08
CA THR A 253 -12.27 6.56 17.85
C THR A 253 -11.86 5.29 17.11
N SER A 254 -12.17 5.23 15.83
CA SER A 254 -11.75 4.11 14.96
C SER A 254 -10.31 4.29 14.47
N TRP A 255 -9.65 3.19 14.06
CA TRP A 255 -8.34 3.23 13.44
C TRP A 255 -8.29 4.14 12.20
N MET A 256 -9.41 4.26 11.47
CA MET A 256 -9.53 5.14 10.31
C MET A 256 -9.50 6.61 10.69
N GLU A 257 -10.11 6.98 11.81
CA GLU A 257 -10.08 8.35 12.31
C GLU A 257 -8.73 8.72 12.88
N GLN A 258 -8.12 7.80 13.64
CA GLN A 258 -6.76 8.00 14.19
C GLN A 258 -5.73 8.17 13.07
N ASN A 259 -5.86 7.42 11.96
CA ASN A 259 -4.94 7.48 10.83
C ASN A 259 -5.49 8.30 9.64
N ARG A 260 -6.41 9.22 9.90
CA ARG A 260 -7.10 10.01 8.87
C ARG A 260 -6.12 10.74 7.92
N GLN A 261 -5.01 11.23 8.45
CA GLN A 261 -4.00 11.92 7.64
C GLN A 261 -3.33 10.96 6.65
N ILE A 262 -2.94 9.77 7.10
CA ILE A 262 -2.34 8.73 6.25
C ILE A 262 -3.35 8.26 5.19
N LEU A 263 -4.60 8.00 5.60
CA LEU A 263 -5.65 7.58 4.67
C LEU A 263 -6.00 8.67 3.64
N ASN A 264 -5.95 9.94 4.01
CA ASN A 264 -6.12 11.04 3.06
C ASN A 264 -4.93 11.16 2.11
N ALA A 265 -3.70 10.96 2.60
CA ALA A 265 -2.50 10.92 1.75
C ALA A 265 -2.60 9.78 0.73
N LEU A 266 -3.03 8.58 1.13
CA LEU A 266 -3.26 7.45 0.23
C LEU A 266 -4.37 7.72 -0.80
N LYS A 267 -5.43 8.47 -0.44
CA LYS A 267 -6.46 8.90 -1.39
C LYS A 267 -5.91 9.87 -2.42
N MET A 268 -5.12 10.86 -2.00
CA MET A 268 -4.47 11.82 -2.90
C MET A 268 -3.45 11.13 -3.81
N GLU A 269 -2.66 10.22 -3.27
CA GLU A 269 -1.71 9.40 -4.01
C GLU A 269 -2.43 8.59 -5.11
N ARG A 270 -3.58 8.00 -4.82
CA ARG A 270 -4.41 7.30 -5.81
C ARG A 270 -4.85 8.22 -6.95
N ILE A 271 -5.24 9.46 -6.66
CA ILE A 271 -5.61 10.45 -7.69
C ILE A 271 -4.41 10.76 -8.57
N VAL A 272 -3.25 11.04 -7.97
CA VAL A 272 -2.00 11.32 -8.69
C VAL A 272 -1.61 10.12 -9.56
N SER A 273 -1.71 8.91 -9.05
CA SER A 273 -1.45 7.68 -9.81
C SER A 273 -2.38 7.54 -11.01
N ILE A 274 -3.70 7.80 -10.87
CA ILE A 274 -4.66 7.76 -11.98
C ILE A 274 -4.28 8.79 -13.05
N VAL A 275 -3.91 10.01 -12.67
CA VAL A 275 -3.47 11.05 -13.61
C VAL A 275 -2.21 10.64 -14.34
N THR A 276 -1.21 10.14 -13.62
CA THR A 276 0.06 9.68 -14.19
C THR A 276 -0.15 8.51 -15.16
N ILE A 277 -0.95 7.53 -14.78
CA ILE A 277 -1.35 6.39 -15.61
C ILE A 277 -2.03 6.88 -16.89
N SER A 278 -2.97 7.83 -16.78
CA SER A 278 -3.67 8.40 -17.93
C SER A 278 -2.72 9.12 -18.88
N LEU A 279 -1.72 9.85 -18.37
CA LEU A 279 -0.70 10.51 -19.16
C LEU A 279 0.20 9.52 -19.90
N ILE A 280 0.64 8.46 -19.23
CA ILE A 280 1.46 7.40 -19.87
C ILE A 280 0.66 6.72 -20.99
N GLN A 281 -0.62 6.42 -20.77
CA GLN A 281 -1.49 5.85 -21.81
C GLN A 281 -1.74 6.80 -22.96
N LEU A 282 -1.88 8.11 -22.69
CA LEU A 282 -1.99 9.12 -23.73
C LEU A 282 -0.76 9.16 -24.63
N VAL A 283 0.45 9.12 -24.05
CA VAL A 283 1.70 9.08 -24.81
C VAL A 283 1.78 7.81 -25.67
N ALA A 284 1.40 6.65 -25.11
CA ALA A 284 1.35 5.41 -25.88
C ALA A 284 0.35 5.49 -27.04
N ALA A 285 -0.81 6.12 -26.84
CA ALA A 285 -1.80 6.35 -27.88
C ALA A 285 -1.28 7.24 -29.01
N LEU A 286 -0.57 8.32 -28.68
CA LEU A 286 0.04 9.21 -29.65
C LEU A 286 1.12 8.50 -30.47
N ASN A 287 1.92 7.65 -29.85
CA ASN A 287 2.91 6.81 -30.56
C ASN A 287 2.24 5.89 -31.60
N ILE A 288 1.15 5.21 -31.21
CA ILE A 288 0.40 4.34 -32.11
C ILE A 288 -0.23 5.16 -33.26
N LEU A 289 -0.84 6.30 -32.93
CA LEU A 289 -1.45 7.20 -33.89
C LEU A 289 -0.43 7.65 -34.95
N THR A 290 0.74 8.11 -34.52
CA THR A 290 1.83 8.56 -35.39
C THR A 290 2.36 7.42 -36.27
N ALA A 291 2.57 6.23 -35.67
CA ALA A 291 3.05 5.06 -36.40
C ALA A 291 2.06 4.58 -37.49
N LEU A 292 0.77 4.54 -37.14
CA LEU A 292 -0.26 4.15 -38.12
C LEU A 292 -0.46 5.21 -39.21
N PHE A 293 -0.38 6.49 -38.84
CA PHE A 293 -0.45 7.57 -39.82
C PHE A 293 0.68 7.46 -40.85
N MET A 294 1.91 7.23 -40.36
CA MET A 294 3.08 7.02 -41.22
C MET A 294 2.91 5.77 -42.10
N SER A 295 2.43 4.67 -41.51
CA SER A 295 2.13 3.42 -42.26
C SER A 295 1.09 3.66 -43.38
N VAL A 296 0.04 4.45 -43.11
CA VAL A 296 -0.96 4.80 -44.14
C VAL A 296 -0.33 5.61 -45.26
N MET A 297 0.54 6.60 -44.93
CA MET A 297 1.21 7.44 -45.93
C MET A 297 2.13 6.62 -46.83
N GLU A 298 2.93 5.72 -46.27
CA GLU A 298 3.85 4.87 -47.05
C GLU A 298 3.10 3.83 -47.90
N LYS A 299 1.94 3.37 -47.46
CA LYS A 299 1.12 2.37 -48.15
C LYS A 299 0.05 2.96 -49.06
N ARG A 300 0.10 4.27 -49.35
CA ARG A 300 -0.92 4.97 -50.19
C ARG A 300 -1.10 4.28 -51.53
N ARG A 301 -0.01 3.84 -52.21
CA ARG A 301 -0.04 3.17 -53.48
C ARG A 301 -0.69 1.80 -53.41
N ASP A 302 -0.32 1.00 -52.39
CA ASP A 302 -0.91 -0.33 -52.17
C ASP A 302 -2.41 -0.21 -51.89
N ILE A 303 -2.85 0.81 -51.12
CA ILE A 303 -4.25 1.11 -50.84
C ILE A 303 -5.00 1.49 -52.12
N ALA A 304 -4.40 2.33 -52.97
CA ALA A 304 -4.99 2.75 -54.25
C ALA A 304 -5.20 1.54 -55.18
N VAL A 305 -4.22 0.62 -55.28
CA VAL A 305 -4.33 -0.64 -56.04
C VAL A 305 -5.44 -1.53 -55.50
N LEU A 306 -5.52 -1.74 -54.18
CA LEU A 306 -6.57 -2.54 -53.55
C LEU A 306 -7.96 -1.97 -53.83
N LEU A 307 -8.13 -0.63 -53.74
CA LEU A 307 -9.39 0.03 -54.06
C LEU A 307 -9.76 -0.11 -55.55
N SER A 308 -8.76 -0.02 -56.46
CA SER A 308 -8.97 -0.22 -57.91
C SER A 308 -9.37 -1.70 -58.23
N MET A 309 -8.92 -2.66 -57.44
CA MET A 309 -9.30 -4.08 -57.54
C MET A 309 -10.67 -4.38 -56.87
N GLY A 310 -11.40 -3.38 -56.39
CA GLY A 310 -12.73 -3.54 -55.85
C GLY A 310 -12.82 -3.71 -54.31
N ALA A 311 -11.73 -3.49 -53.55
CA ALA A 311 -11.79 -3.51 -52.10
C ALA A 311 -12.69 -2.37 -51.57
N ARG A 312 -13.53 -2.70 -50.59
CA ARG A 312 -14.42 -1.70 -49.99
C ARG A 312 -13.64 -0.82 -49.01
N ARG A 313 -13.98 0.48 -48.91
CA ARG A 313 -13.37 1.43 -47.95
C ARG A 313 -13.39 0.91 -46.50
N ARG A 314 -14.44 0.19 -46.14
CA ARG A 314 -14.58 -0.42 -44.78
C ARG A 314 -13.51 -1.52 -44.56
N GLN A 315 -13.15 -2.28 -45.58
CA GLN A 315 -12.10 -3.31 -45.48
C GLN A 315 -10.73 -2.66 -45.29
N ILE A 316 -10.45 -1.56 -45.99
CA ILE A 316 -9.20 -0.80 -45.78
C ILE A 316 -9.11 -0.30 -44.34
N ALA A 317 -10.19 0.29 -43.79
CA ALA A 317 -10.21 0.72 -42.40
C ALA A 317 -9.96 -0.46 -41.43
N GLN A 318 -10.58 -1.60 -41.66
CA GLN A 318 -10.42 -2.81 -40.83
C GLN A 318 -8.97 -3.34 -40.86
N ILE A 319 -8.26 -3.26 -42.01
CA ILE A 319 -6.85 -3.65 -42.12
C ILE A 319 -5.99 -2.80 -41.16
N PHE A 320 -6.16 -1.47 -41.14
CA PHE A 320 -5.37 -0.59 -40.27
C PHE A 320 -5.76 -0.71 -38.79
N ILE A 321 -7.03 -0.93 -38.48
CA ILE A 321 -7.47 -1.23 -37.11
C ILE A 321 -6.85 -2.56 -36.64
N ALA A 322 -6.87 -3.60 -37.46
CA ALA A 322 -6.25 -4.88 -37.14
C ALA A 322 -4.72 -4.76 -36.97
N GLN A 323 -4.05 -3.96 -37.80
CA GLN A 323 -2.62 -3.66 -37.65
C GLN A 323 -2.32 -3.01 -36.30
N GLY A 324 -3.08 -1.96 -35.91
CA GLY A 324 -2.91 -1.29 -34.64
C GLY A 324 -3.16 -2.20 -33.43
N LEU A 325 -4.21 -3.06 -33.51
CA LEU A 325 -4.50 -4.05 -32.48
C LEU A 325 -3.39 -5.10 -32.35
N MET A 326 -2.78 -5.54 -33.45
CA MET A 326 -1.64 -6.48 -33.40
C MET A 326 -0.40 -5.84 -32.76
N ILE A 327 -0.10 -4.58 -33.09
CA ILE A 327 1.00 -3.82 -32.45
C ILE A 327 0.74 -3.71 -30.94
N ALA A 328 -0.50 -3.31 -30.57
CA ALA A 328 -0.89 -3.20 -29.18
C ALA A 328 -0.81 -4.54 -28.44
N ALA A 329 -1.35 -5.60 -29.01
CA ALA A 329 -1.32 -6.93 -28.39
C ALA A 329 0.12 -7.40 -28.13
N ALA A 330 1.01 -7.25 -29.13
CA ALA A 330 2.42 -7.57 -28.96
C ALA A 330 3.10 -6.71 -27.88
N GLY A 331 2.85 -5.40 -27.88
CA GLY A 331 3.38 -4.47 -26.88
C GLY A 331 2.85 -4.75 -25.47
N ILE A 332 1.53 -5.01 -25.33
CA ILE A 332 0.91 -5.35 -24.05
C ILE A 332 1.51 -6.64 -23.48
N VAL A 333 1.61 -7.70 -24.28
CA VAL A 333 2.18 -8.98 -23.82
C VAL A 333 3.63 -8.79 -23.36
N LEU A 334 4.46 -8.13 -24.16
CA LEU A 334 5.85 -7.84 -23.81
C LEU A 334 5.94 -6.95 -22.56
N GLY A 335 5.13 -5.90 -22.49
CA GLY A 335 5.10 -4.97 -21.35
C GLY A 335 4.66 -5.65 -20.06
N LEU A 336 3.65 -6.53 -20.12
CA LEU A 336 3.24 -7.33 -18.98
C LEU A 336 4.35 -8.28 -18.52
N ILE A 337 4.95 -9.05 -19.43
CA ILE A 337 6.05 -9.97 -19.08
C ILE A 337 7.21 -9.23 -18.42
N LEU A 338 7.65 -8.12 -19.03
CA LEU A 338 8.75 -7.32 -18.49
C LEU A 338 8.37 -6.63 -17.18
N GLY A 339 7.16 -6.06 -17.09
CA GLY A 339 6.68 -5.36 -15.89
C GLY A 339 6.55 -6.29 -14.70
N TYR A 340 5.87 -7.44 -14.85
CA TYR A 340 5.78 -8.45 -13.78
C TYR A 340 7.12 -9.06 -13.42
N GLY A 341 7.96 -9.37 -14.43
CA GLY A 341 9.29 -9.90 -14.22
C GLY A 341 10.18 -8.96 -13.43
N LEU A 342 10.23 -7.67 -13.81
CA LEU A 342 11.00 -6.66 -13.08
C LEU A 342 10.45 -6.39 -11.68
N SER A 343 9.12 -6.33 -11.51
CA SER A 343 8.50 -6.16 -10.19
C SER A 343 8.83 -7.34 -9.28
N TYR A 344 8.77 -8.56 -9.79
CA TYR A 344 9.14 -9.76 -9.02
C TYR A 344 10.61 -9.76 -8.62
N LEU A 345 11.53 -9.42 -9.55
CA LEU A 345 12.95 -9.32 -9.25
C LEU A 345 13.23 -8.21 -8.22
N ALA A 346 12.59 -7.04 -8.36
CA ALA A 346 12.77 -5.92 -7.46
C ALA A 346 12.31 -6.25 -6.02
N ASP A 347 11.18 -6.95 -5.88
CA ASP A 347 10.67 -7.37 -4.58
C ASP A 347 11.53 -8.47 -3.95
N HIS A 348 11.87 -9.50 -4.74
CA HIS A 348 12.64 -10.65 -4.26
C HIS A 348 14.05 -10.28 -3.79
N TYR A 349 14.74 -9.44 -4.56
CA TYR A 349 16.09 -8.98 -4.22
C TYR A 349 16.12 -7.71 -3.36
N ARG A 350 14.94 -7.14 -3.01
CA ARG A 350 14.82 -5.89 -2.23
C ARG A 350 15.75 -4.80 -2.77
N LEU A 351 15.69 -4.59 -4.09
CA LEU A 351 16.65 -3.72 -4.80
C LEU A 351 16.64 -2.26 -4.33
N PHE A 352 15.51 -1.79 -3.80
CA PHE A 352 15.33 -0.41 -3.36
C PHE A 352 15.16 -0.38 -1.84
N ALA A 353 16.29 -0.28 -1.11
CA ALA A 353 16.26 -0.05 0.33
C ALA A 353 15.77 1.37 0.62
N LEU A 354 14.92 1.49 1.63
CA LEU A 354 14.43 2.75 2.17
C LEU A 354 15.04 2.98 3.55
N ASP A 355 15.14 4.24 3.92
CA ASP A 355 15.49 4.61 5.28
C ASP A 355 14.26 4.39 6.18
N GLU A 356 14.35 3.43 7.09
CA GLU A 356 13.27 3.04 7.99
C GLU A 356 12.82 4.20 8.88
N GLU A 357 13.73 5.11 9.24
CA GLU A 357 13.40 6.29 10.06
C GLU A 357 12.46 7.28 9.36
N ILE A 358 12.52 7.34 8.01
CA ILE A 358 11.74 8.31 7.22
C ILE A 358 10.46 7.67 6.68
N TYR A 359 10.56 6.44 6.17
CA TYR A 359 9.47 5.79 5.42
C TYR A 359 8.72 4.72 6.20
N SER A 360 9.17 4.41 7.43
CA SER A 360 8.63 3.32 8.26
C SER A 360 8.61 1.94 7.58
N LEU A 361 9.35 1.79 6.50
CA LEU A 361 9.51 0.57 5.70
C LEU A 361 10.98 0.39 5.32
N SER A 362 11.49 -0.84 5.41
CA SER A 362 12.89 -1.16 5.10
C SER A 362 13.21 -1.17 3.60
N TYR A 363 12.21 -1.38 2.75
CA TYR A 363 12.36 -1.43 1.29
C TYR A 363 11.06 -1.07 0.57
N VAL A 364 11.16 -0.74 -0.72
CA VAL A 364 9.98 -0.49 -1.57
C VAL A 364 9.32 -1.82 -1.92
N PRO A 365 8.09 -2.09 -1.42
CA PRO A 365 7.40 -3.34 -1.74
C PRO A 365 6.77 -3.29 -3.13
N PHE A 366 6.98 -4.34 -3.95
CA PHE A 366 6.41 -4.49 -5.28
C PHE A 366 5.36 -5.59 -5.28
N GLN A 367 4.09 -5.26 -5.04
CA GLN A 367 3.01 -6.23 -5.06
C GLN A 367 2.19 -6.14 -6.35
N ALA A 368 2.63 -6.84 -7.38
CA ALA A 368 1.91 -6.93 -8.65
C ALA A 368 0.73 -7.92 -8.52
N ARG A 369 -0.51 -7.43 -8.68
CA ARG A 369 -1.73 -8.24 -8.60
C ARG A 369 -2.14 -8.72 -9.99
N PRO A 370 -2.51 -10.01 -10.18
CA PRO A 370 -2.93 -10.51 -11.51
C PRO A 370 -4.14 -9.79 -12.09
N ILE A 371 -5.03 -9.29 -11.25
CA ILE A 371 -6.21 -8.52 -11.68
C ILE A 371 -5.82 -7.21 -12.38
N ASP A 372 -4.68 -6.62 -12.00
CA ASP A 372 -4.19 -5.38 -12.59
C ASP A 372 -3.79 -5.60 -14.06
N ALA A 373 -3.27 -6.80 -14.41
CA ALA A 373 -2.95 -7.15 -15.79
C ALA A 373 -4.17 -7.07 -16.70
N LEU A 374 -5.34 -7.52 -16.21
CA LEU A 374 -6.59 -7.48 -16.98
C LEU A 374 -7.03 -6.03 -17.23
N TRP A 375 -6.99 -5.19 -16.20
CA TRP A 375 -7.34 -3.77 -16.31
C TRP A 375 -6.39 -3.01 -17.22
N ILE A 376 -5.07 -3.23 -17.08
CA ILE A 376 -4.05 -2.62 -17.93
C ILE A 376 -4.26 -3.04 -19.39
N ALA A 377 -4.45 -4.33 -19.66
CA ALA A 377 -4.68 -4.84 -21.01
C ALA A 377 -5.97 -4.26 -21.61
N ALA A 378 -7.06 -4.24 -20.85
CA ALA A 378 -8.34 -3.71 -21.31
C ALA A 378 -8.27 -2.20 -21.64
N THR A 379 -7.69 -1.41 -20.75
CA THR A 379 -7.53 0.04 -20.97
C THR A 379 -6.56 0.36 -22.09
N ALA A 380 -5.43 -0.35 -22.18
CA ALA A 380 -4.47 -0.20 -23.28
C ALA A 380 -5.08 -0.56 -24.63
N LEU A 381 -5.87 -1.63 -24.71
CA LEU A 381 -6.61 -2.00 -25.93
C LEU A 381 -7.67 -0.97 -26.31
N ALA A 382 -8.44 -0.45 -25.33
CA ALA A 382 -9.45 0.56 -25.58
C ALA A 382 -8.83 1.87 -26.11
N VAL A 383 -7.75 2.32 -25.48
CA VAL A 383 -7.00 3.52 -25.89
C VAL A 383 -6.39 3.33 -27.29
N THR A 384 -5.81 2.16 -27.55
CA THR A 384 -5.27 1.83 -28.89
C THR A 384 -6.38 1.83 -29.94
N LEU A 385 -7.51 1.23 -29.66
CA LEU A 385 -8.65 1.21 -30.59
C LEU A 385 -9.09 2.64 -30.92
N ALA A 386 -9.21 3.50 -29.91
CA ALA A 386 -9.54 4.92 -30.11
C ALA A 386 -8.47 5.64 -30.98
N ALA A 387 -7.20 5.44 -30.70
CA ALA A 387 -6.08 6.03 -31.43
C ALA A 387 -6.02 5.54 -32.91
N THR A 388 -6.42 4.30 -33.19
CA THR A 388 -6.41 3.74 -34.55
C THR A 388 -7.54 4.21 -35.44
N LEU A 389 -8.65 4.70 -34.88
CA LEU A 389 -9.81 5.14 -35.65
C LEU A 389 -9.51 6.30 -36.61
N TYR A 390 -8.70 7.27 -36.19
CA TYR A 390 -8.37 8.42 -37.02
C TYR A 390 -7.51 8.06 -38.24
N PRO A 391 -6.37 7.34 -38.10
CA PRO A 391 -5.57 6.89 -39.24
C PRO A 391 -6.36 5.94 -40.16
N ALA A 392 -7.16 5.03 -39.61
CA ALA A 392 -7.97 4.12 -40.40
C ALA A 392 -9.00 4.85 -41.28
N ARG A 393 -9.64 5.91 -40.73
CA ARG A 393 -10.54 6.77 -41.51
C ARG A 393 -9.80 7.57 -42.57
N SER A 394 -8.60 8.06 -42.26
CA SER A 394 -7.75 8.79 -43.22
C SER A 394 -7.37 7.90 -44.42
N ALA A 395 -7.05 6.64 -44.17
CA ALA A 395 -6.75 5.65 -45.24
C ALA A 395 -7.91 5.46 -46.21
N THR A 396 -9.18 5.59 -45.77
CA THR A 396 -10.35 5.42 -46.64
C THR A 396 -10.63 6.61 -47.56
N LYS A 397 -9.99 7.76 -47.32
CA LYS A 397 -10.17 8.96 -48.14
C LYS A 397 -9.21 9.04 -49.34
N ILE A 398 -8.28 8.10 -49.48
CA ILE A 398 -7.34 8.03 -50.58
C ILE A 398 -8.10 7.78 -51.89
N THR A 399 -7.87 8.64 -52.89
CA THR A 399 -8.44 8.56 -54.25
C THR A 399 -7.48 7.81 -55.17
N PRO A 400 -7.90 6.65 -55.74
CA PRO A 400 -7.03 5.86 -56.63
C PRO A 400 -6.50 6.69 -57.83
N VAL A 401 -7.35 7.52 -58.42
CA VAL A 401 -7.02 8.31 -59.63
C VAL A 401 -5.86 9.28 -59.39
N GLU A 402 -5.88 10.01 -58.25
CA GLU A 402 -4.83 10.95 -57.91
C GLU A 402 -3.52 10.27 -57.55
N THR A 403 -3.61 9.19 -56.80
CA THR A 403 -2.40 8.45 -56.33
C THR A 403 -1.68 7.71 -57.42
N LEU A 404 -2.35 7.27 -58.45
CA LEU A 404 -1.75 6.54 -59.61
C LEU A 404 -1.36 7.45 -60.75
N ARG A 405 -1.84 8.70 -60.78
CA ARG A 405 -1.58 9.66 -61.85
C ARG A 405 -0.34 10.55 -61.62
N TYR A 406 0.01 10.82 -60.35
CA TYR A 406 1.18 11.62 -60.01
C TYR A 406 2.40 10.74 -59.72
N GLU A 407 3.05 10.29 -60.77
CA GLU A 407 4.47 10.00 -60.91
C GLU A 407 5.02 10.69 -62.12
#